data_f20c7077887875aeb4680b02e0d78628
#
_entry.id   f20c7077887875aeb4680b02e0d78628
#
_cell.length_a   1.000
_cell.length_b   1.000
_cell.length_c   1.000
_cell.angle_alpha   90.00
_cell.angle_beta   90.00
_cell.angle_gamma   90.00
#
_symmetry.space_group_name_H-M   'P 1'
#
loop_
_entity.id
_entity.type
_entity.pdbx_description
1 polymer ?
#
loop_
_entity_poly.entity_id
_entity_poly.type
_entity_poly.pdbx_seq_one_letter_code
_entity_poly.pdbx_strand_id
1 'polypeptide(L)'
;FSICEITVPEGEKCKNFSVYKRLIDKLSFSGADRNSAILAVGGGAVSDLAGFAAATFMRGISYIVCPTTILSAIDASVGGKTGVDTLYGKNLVGAFYSPKLVYVNSACFDFLPQREIESGMGEAVKYAFLDKSVSAEDLTGDMENLVFLCVEIKNKIVKKDEFETKPRGGRTVLNLGHTIGHALEASSGYSLSHGLCVAYGIKRIIDLSADFYGLDLNVTGEMKSLLNVYPFDFSFEKDVDFRDVKSRMIFDKKIDGDKISMILLKGVGAPKIEKVPLAKVWKTIK
;
A
#
# COMPACT_ATOMS: atom_id res chain seq x y z
N PHE A 1 21.02 28.11 1.36
CA PHE A 1 21.05 26.65 1.47
C PHE A 1 22.10 26.10 0.54
N SER A 2 22.89 25.12 1.00
CA SER A 2 23.68 24.27 0.10
C SER A 2 22.83 23.01 -0.21
N ILE A 3 22.80 22.62 -1.49
CA ILE A 3 22.05 21.45 -1.94
C ILE A 3 23.05 20.38 -2.39
N CYS A 4 22.86 19.16 -1.89
CA CYS A 4 23.58 17.98 -2.36
C CYS A 4 22.58 17.03 -3.01
N GLU A 5 22.72 16.81 -4.31
CA GLU A 5 21.89 15.88 -5.05
C GLU A 5 22.43 14.44 -4.93
N ILE A 6 21.53 13.51 -4.61
CA ILE A 6 21.86 12.09 -4.47
C ILE A 6 20.85 11.27 -5.28
N THR A 7 21.28 10.70 -6.39
CA THR A 7 20.46 9.81 -7.20
C THR A 7 20.55 8.37 -6.69
N VAL A 8 19.41 7.69 -6.65
CA VAL A 8 19.27 6.27 -6.26
C VAL A 8 18.70 5.44 -7.42
N PRO A 9 18.90 4.12 -7.45
CA PRO A 9 18.29 3.25 -8.46
C PRO A 9 16.77 3.36 -8.47
N GLU A 10 16.19 3.13 -9.64
CA GLU A 10 14.73 3.15 -9.83
C GLU A 10 14.03 1.98 -9.15
N GLY A 11 12.81 2.24 -8.66
CA GLY A 11 11.90 1.26 -8.09
C GLY A 11 12.43 0.58 -6.84
N GLU A 12 11.98 -0.63 -6.57
CA GLU A 12 12.34 -1.40 -5.37
C GLU A 12 13.86 -1.70 -5.27
N LYS A 13 14.59 -1.60 -6.38
CA LYS A 13 16.05 -1.76 -6.40
C LYS A 13 16.79 -0.78 -5.49
N CYS A 14 16.20 0.37 -5.15
CA CYS A 14 16.81 1.30 -4.21
C CYS A 14 16.67 0.87 -2.74
N LYS A 15 15.67 0.03 -2.39
CA LYS A 15 15.32 -0.32 -1.01
C LYS A 15 16.17 -1.43 -0.41
N ASN A 16 17.49 -1.28 -0.39
CA ASN A 16 18.39 -2.27 0.20
C ASN A 16 19.52 -1.62 1.02
N PHE A 17 20.16 -2.42 1.86
CA PHE A 17 21.23 -1.94 2.75
C PHE A 17 22.45 -1.36 2.00
N SER A 18 22.75 -1.82 0.80
CA SER A 18 23.89 -1.28 0.03
C SER A 18 23.61 0.15 -0.43
N VAL A 19 22.42 0.40 -0.93
CA VAL A 19 22.01 1.76 -1.35
C VAL A 19 21.83 2.66 -0.12
N TYR A 20 21.22 2.14 0.95
CA TYR A 20 21.11 2.86 2.22
C TYR A 20 22.47 3.28 2.76
N LYS A 21 23.45 2.37 2.84
CA LYS A 21 24.82 2.68 3.27
C LYS A 21 25.42 3.80 2.42
N ARG A 22 25.32 3.69 1.09
CA ARG A 22 25.84 4.71 0.17
C ARG A 22 25.16 6.07 0.40
N LEU A 23 23.87 6.10 0.70
CA LEU A 23 23.14 7.32 1.03
C LEU A 23 23.69 7.96 2.31
N ILE A 24 23.88 7.19 3.38
CA ILE A 24 24.44 7.65 4.64
C ILE A 24 25.88 8.17 4.46
N ASP A 25 26.72 7.45 3.69
CA ASP A 25 28.09 7.89 3.40
C ASP A 25 28.09 9.24 2.65
N LYS A 26 27.20 9.42 1.67
CA LYS A 26 27.09 10.68 0.91
C LYS A 26 26.58 11.83 1.78
N LEU A 27 25.58 11.60 2.65
CA LEU A 27 25.13 12.60 3.62
C LEU A 27 26.28 13.06 4.53
N SER A 28 27.05 12.10 5.04
CA SER A 28 28.21 12.39 5.88
C SER A 28 29.30 13.18 5.13
N PHE A 29 29.61 12.76 3.90
CA PHE A 29 30.61 13.42 3.07
C PHE A 29 30.23 14.86 2.68
N SER A 30 28.92 15.11 2.46
CA SER A 30 28.41 16.45 2.14
C SER A 30 28.39 17.42 3.33
N GLY A 31 28.77 16.95 4.52
CA GLY A 31 28.73 17.77 5.74
C GLY A 31 27.33 17.99 6.30
N ALA A 32 26.38 17.10 5.97
CA ALA A 32 25.04 17.17 6.56
C ALA A 32 25.10 17.03 8.08
N ASP A 33 24.30 17.82 8.77
CA ASP A 33 24.23 17.89 10.23
C ASP A 33 22.79 17.69 10.74
N ARG A 34 22.55 17.95 12.04
CA ARG A 34 21.22 17.82 12.66
C ARG A 34 20.18 18.83 12.17
N ASN A 35 20.62 19.92 11.55
CA ASN A 35 19.76 20.98 11.01
C ASN A 35 19.48 20.75 9.51
N SER A 36 20.15 19.78 8.91
CA SER A 36 19.94 19.39 7.53
C SER A 36 18.60 18.67 7.36
N ALA A 37 18.07 18.68 6.15
CA ALA A 37 16.85 17.96 5.79
C ALA A 37 17.05 17.15 4.50
N ILE A 38 16.40 15.99 4.42
CA ILE A 38 16.31 15.21 3.19
C ILE A 38 15.04 15.60 2.46
N LEU A 39 15.15 16.00 1.17
CA LEU A 39 14.02 16.10 0.25
C LEU A 39 14.00 14.83 -0.60
N ALA A 40 13.01 13.97 -0.37
CA ALA A 40 12.78 12.75 -1.14
C ALA A 40 11.85 13.05 -2.31
N VAL A 41 12.36 12.98 -3.54
CA VAL A 41 11.55 13.14 -4.76
C VAL A 41 11.50 11.80 -5.48
N GLY A 42 10.32 11.18 -5.56
CA GLY A 42 10.17 9.85 -6.18
C GLY A 42 8.92 9.09 -5.75
N GLY A 43 8.87 7.82 -6.13
CA GLY A 43 7.82 6.90 -5.69
C GLY A 43 8.02 6.39 -4.26
N GLY A 44 7.17 5.43 -3.84
CA GLY A 44 7.17 4.87 -2.48
C GLY A 44 8.51 4.29 -2.03
N ALA A 45 9.23 3.62 -2.93
CA ALA A 45 10.53 3.04 -2.61
C ALA A 45 11.57 4.11 -2.23
N VAL A 46 11.55 5.27 -2.91
CA VAL A 46 12.43 6.40 -2.60
C VAL A 46 12.05 7.03 -1.27
N SER A 47 10.74 7.23 -1.01
CA SER A 47 10.28 7.81 0.25
C SER A 47 10.59 6.92 1.45
N ASP A 48 10.44 5.59 1.32
CA ASP A 48 10.76 4.62 2.36
C ASP A 48 12.25 4.62 2.70
N LEU A 49 13.12 4.58 1.69
CA LEU A 49 14.57 4.63 1.85
C LEU A 49 15.02 5.95 2.49
N ALA A 50 14.52 7.08 1.97
CA ALA A 50 14.89 8.42 2.44
C ALA A 50 14.40 8.66 3.88
N GLY A 51 13.18 8.22 4.20
CA GLY A 51 12.62 8.32 5.54
C GLY A 51 13.40 7.46 6.55
N PHE A 52 13.83 6.26 6.17
CA PHE A 52 14.67 5.43 7.03
C PHE A 52 16.07 6.02 7.21
N ALA A 53 16.66 6.59 6.16
CA ALA A 53 17.91 7.34 6.29
C ALA A 53 17.75 8.55 7.20
N ALA A 54 16.67 9.32 7.06
CA ALA A 54 16.38 10.46 7.93
C ALA A 54 16.17 10.05 9.38
N ALA A 55 15.49 8.93 9.63
CA ALA A 55 15.24 8.42 10.98
C ALA A 55 16.53 8.02 11.71
N THR A 56 17.54 7.57 10.98
CA THR A 56 18.76 6.97 11.55
C THR A 56 19.97 7.87 11.48
N PHE A 57 20.10 8.72 10.46
CA PHE A 57 21.19 9.67 10.33
C PHE A 57 21.16 10.69 11.50
N MET A 58 22.28 10.88 12.19
CA MET A 58 22.39 11.72 13.38
C MET A 58 21.33 11.43 14.48
N ARG A 59 20.72 10.24 14.51
CA ARG A 59 19.59 9.82 15.35
C ARG A 59 18.29 10.55 15.04
N GLY A 60 18.16 11.06 13.84
CA GLY A 60 16.95 11.72 13.32
C GLY A 60 17.24 13.12 12.79
N ILE A 61 16.97 13.34 11.51
CA ILE A 61 16.93 14.65 10.85
C ILE A 61 15.60 14.85 10.16
N SER A 62 15.24 16.08 9.86
CA SER A 62 13.99 16.36 9.12
C SER A 62 14.01 15.74 7.73
N TYR A 63 12.83 15.30 7.25
CA TYR A 63 12.69 15.00 5.84
C TYR A 63 11.33 15.44 5.29
N ILE A 64 11.30 15.67 3.99
CA ILE A 64 10.16 16.13 3.21
C ILE A 64 9.97 15.12 2.09
N VAL A 65 8.74 14.78 1.77
CA VAL A 65 8.42 13.87 0.65
C VAL A 65 7.72 14.64 -0.46
N CYS A 66 8.22 14.49 -1.68
CA CYS A 66 7.57 14.90 -2.90
C CYS A 66 7.26 13.63 -3.72
N PRO A 67 6.07 13.03 -3.52
CA PRO A 67 5.71 11.78 -4.19
C PRO A 67 5.44 12.04 -5.67
N THR A 68 6.03 11.19 -6.53
CA THR A 68 5.88 11.31 -8.00
C THR A 68 5.01 10.23 -8.60
N THR A 69 4.46 9.30 -7.79
CA THR A 69 3.48 8.29 -8.21
C THR A 69 2.19 8.44 -7.42
N ILE A 70 1.05 8.09 -8.03
CA ILE A 70 -0.26 8.11 -7.36
C ILE A 70 -0.20 7.24 -6.09
N LEU A 71 0.33 6.02 -6.19
CA LEU A 71 0.49 5.11 -5.05
C LEU A 71 1.26 5.76 -3.89
N SER A 72 2.36 6.45 -4.19
CA SER A 72 3.14 7.14 -3.16
C SER A 72 2.37 8.30 -2.55
N ALA A 73 1.65 9.07 -3.36
CA ALA A 73 0.88 10.23 -2.90
C ALA A 73 -0.25 9.84 -1.95
N ILE A 74 -1.02 8.81 -2.29
CA ILE A 74 -2.20 8.40 -1.51
C ILE A 74 -1.88 7.42 -0.37
N ASP A 75 -0.77 6.68 -0.48
CA ASP A 75 -0.44 5.62 0.48
C ASP A 75 0.95 5.78 1.11
N ALA A 76 2.05 5.54 0.42
CA ALA A 76 3.37 5.40 1.04
C ALA A 76 3.86 6.65 1.79
N SER A 77 3.53 7.86 1.32
CA SER A 77 3.95 9.11 1.96
C SER A 77 3.23 9.41 3.30
N VAL A 78 2.16 8.69 3.62
CA VAL A 78 1.33 8.93 4.81
C VAL A 78 1.46 7.77 5.79
N GLY A 79 1.72 8.07 7.06
CA GLY A 79 1.73 7.10 8.16
C GLY A 79 3.10 6.61 8.60
N GLY A 80 4.17 7.25 8.12
CA GLY A 80 5.51 7.17 8.68
C GLY A 80 6.20 5.81 8.61
N LYS A 81 5.67 4.82 7.89
CA LYS A 81 6.38 3.55 7.66
C LYS A 81 7.53 3.81 6.70
N THR A 82 8.76 3.60 7.15
CA THR A 82 9.98 3.76 6.36
C THR A 82 10.85 2.53 6.52
N GLY A 83 11.65 2.16 5.53
CA GLY A 83 12.46 0.97 5.66
C GLY A 83 13.17 0.53 4.40
N VAL A 84 13.89 -0.57 4.55
CA VAL A 84 14.62 -1.26 3.49
C VAL A 84 14.31 -2.75 3.49
N ASP A 85 14.53 -3.37 2.35
CA ASP A 85 14.35 -4.80 2.15
C ASP A 85 15.58 -5.59 2.59
N THR A 86 15.33 -6.84 2.93
CA THR A 86 16.37 -7.82 3.27
C THR A 86 16.31 -8.99 2.29
N LEU A 87 17.29 -9.89 2.36
CA LEU A 87 17.26 -11.15 1.59
C LEU A 87 16.07 -12.05 1.97
N TYR A 88 15.48 -11.84 3.14
CA TYR A 88 14.41 -12.67 3.68
C TYR A 88 13.00 -12.09 3.50
N GLY A 89 12.90 -10.84 3.03
CA GLY A 89 11.61 -10.20 2.76
C GLY A 89 11.67 -8.70 2.67
N LYS A 90 10.60 -8.13 2.12
CA LYS A 90 10.40 -6.69 1.99
C LYS A 90 10.06 -6.06 3.35
N ASN A 91 10.52 -4.83 3.57
CA ASN A 91 10.13 -3.97 4.70
C ASN A 91 10.36 -4.56 6.11
N LEU A 92 11.27 -5.54 6.26
CA LEU A 92 11.54 -6.16 7.57
C LEU A 92 12.38 -5.28 8.49
N VAL A 93 13.12 -4.33 7.94
CA VAL A 93 13.95 -3.40 8.70
C VAL A 93 13.54 -1.98 8.38
N GLY A 94 13.12 -1.23 9.41
CA GLY A 94 12.62 0.11 9.22
C GLY A 94 12.32 0.83 10.53
N ALA A 95 11.72 2.00 10.40
CA ALA A 95 11.28 2.83 11.51
C ALA A 95 9.93 3.48 11.19
N PHE A 96 9.17 3.80 12.25
CA PHE A 96 8.08 4.74 12.13
C PHE A 96 8.64 6.16 12.25
N TYR A 97 8.73 6.84 11.12
CA TYR A 97 9.28 8.20 11.04
C TYR A 97 8.49 9.03 10.02
N SER A 98 7.71 9.98 10.52
CA SER A 98 6.81 10.78 9.67
C SER A 98 7.56 11.95 9.03
N PRO A 99 7.30 12.27 7.75
CA PRO A 99 7.83 13.47 7.12
C PRO A 99 7.30 14.74 7.79
N LYS A 100 8.08 15.81 7.74
CA LYS A 100 7.63 17.15 8.19
C LYS A 100 6.63 17.77 7.23
N LEU A 101 6.72 17.41 5.94
CA LEU A 101 5.85 17.88 4.88
C LEU A 101 5.76 16.81 3.80
N VAL A 102 4.57 16.61 3.26
CA VAL A 102 4.33 15.91 1.99
C VAL A 102 3.83 16.94 0.99
N TYR A 103 4.58 17.15 -0.08
CA TYR A 103 4.23 18.07 -1.16
C TYR A 103 3.84 17.28 -2.40
N VAL A 104 2.56 17.22 -2.69
CA VAL A 104 2.02 16.54 -3.88
C VAL A 104 1.91 17.54 -5.03
N ASN A 105 2.47 17.18 -6.18
CA ASN A 105 2.27 17.87 -7.44
C ASN A 105 1.67 16.89 -8.45
N SER A 106 0.40 17.05 -8.75
CA SER A 106 -0.36 16.16 -9.65
C SER A 106 0.19 16.12 -11.07
N ALA A 107 0.84 17.19 -11.55
CA ALA A 107 1.50 17.19 -12.86
C ALA A 107 2.56 16.10 -13.04
N CYS A 108 3.10 15.54 -11.95
CA CYS A 108 4.01 14.39 -12.03
C CYS A 108 3.29 13.13 -12.53
N PHE A 109 1.98 13.04 -12.35
CA PHE A 109 1.20 11.84 -12.69
C PHE A 109 0.93 11.72 -14.18
N ASP A 110 0.95 12.82 -14.93
CA ASP A 110 0.75 12.87 -16.38
C ASP A 110 1.82 12.08 -17.15
N PHE A 111 2.97 11.88 -16.54
CA PHE A 111 4.11 11.16 -17.12
C PHE A 111 4.22 9.70 -16.65
N LEU A 112 3.28 9.22 -15.85
CA LEU A 112 3.34 7.86 -15.33
C LEU A 112 2.99 6.83 -16.41
N PRO A 113 3.74 5.71 -16.48
CA PRO A 113 3.31 4.55 -17.24
C PRO A 113 1.95 4.03 -16.74
N GLN A 114 1.14 3.47 -17.65
CA GLN A 114 -0.19 2.93 -17.32
C GLN A 114 -0.16 1.96 -16.12
N ARG A 115 0.89 1.17 -16.00
CA ARG A 115 1.10 0.24 -14.88
C ARG A 115 1.18 0.95 -13.52
N GLU A 116 1.81 2.12 -13.44
CA GLU A 116 1.93 2.90 -12.22
C GLU A 116 0.61 3.62 -11.88
N ILE A 117 -0.13 4.05 -12.91
CA ILE A 117 -1.49 4.59 -12.74
C ILE A 117 -2.40 3.50 -12.17
N GLU A 118 -2.43 2.32 -12.81
CA GLU A 118 -3.21 1.16 -12.34
C GLU A 118 -2.84 0.78 -10.89
N SER A 119 -1.55 0.81 -10.56
CA SER A 119 -1.08 0.52 -9.20
C SER A 119 -1.62 1.53 -8.18
N GLY A 120 -1.62 2.81 -8.51
CA GLY A 120 -2.21 3.84 -7.67
C GLY A 120 -3.73 3.68 -7.54
N MET A 121 -4.42 3.43 -8.64
CA MET A 121 -5.88 3.27 -8.65
C MET A 121 -6.36 2.06 -7.86
N GLY A 122 -5.58 0.97 -7.81
CA GLY A 122 -5.90 -0.18 -6.95
C GLY A 122 -5.97 0.19 -5.47
N GLU A 123 -5.09 1.06 -5.01
CA GLU A 123 -5.12 1.61 -3.65
C GLU A 123 -6.23 2.66 -3.48
N ALA A 124 -6.49 3.51 -4.48
CA ALA A 124 -7.59 4.47 -4.42
C ALA A 124 -8.94 3.78 -4.25
N VAL A 125 -9.21 2.74 -5.03
CA VAL A 125 -10.41 1.90 -4.90
C VAL A 125 -10.49 1.27 -3.50
N LYS A 126 -9.39 0.85 -2.90
CA LYS A 126 -9.39 0.37 -1.51
C LYS A 126 -9.95 1.42 -0.55
N TYR A 127 -9.58 2.70 -0.69
CA TYR A 127 -10.12 3.77 0.15
C TYR A 127 -11.62 3.97 -0.02
N ALA A 128 -12.15 3.84 -1.24
CA ALA A 128 -13.59 3.88 -1.49
C ALA A 128 -14.35 2.74 -0.77
N PHE A 129 -13.73 1.58 -0.58
CA PHE A 129 -14.29 0.51 0.23
C PHE A 129 -14.16 0.73 1.74
N LEU A 130 -13.20 1.51 2.18
CA LEU A 130 -12.98 1.79 3.60
C LEU A 130 -13.84 2.94 4.15
N ASP A 131 -14.16 3.91 3.30
CA ASP A 131 -14.91 5.10 3.69
C ASP A 131 -15.81 5.58 2.53
N LYS A 132 -17.09 5.82 2.80
CA LYS A 132 -18.08 6.28 1.82
C LYS A 132 -17.85 7.72 1.32
N SER A 133 -16.90 8.44 1.89
CA SER A 133 -16.53 9.78 1.40
C SER A 133 -15.80 9.77 0.07
N VAL A 134 -15.34 8.60 -0.42
CA VAL A 134 -14.84 8.43 -1.79
C VAL A 134 -15.91 7.75 -2.61
N SER A 135 -16.46 8.46 -3.56
CA SER A 135 -17.50 7.99 -4.47
C SER A 135 -16.93 7.37 -5.76
N ALA A 136 -17.79 6.81 -6.58
CA ALA A 136 -17.44 6.36 -7.92
C ALA A 136 -16.98 7.52 -8.82
N GLU A 137 -17.62 8.68 -8.67
CA GLU A 137 -17.29 9.91 -9.40
C GLU A 137 -15.89 10.41 -9.03
N ASP A 138 -15.49 10.33 -7.75
CA ASP A 138 -14.14 10.72 -7.31
C ASP A 138 -13.07 9.82 -7.93
N LEU A 139 -13.34 8.52 -8.09
CA LEU A 139 -12.39 7.57 -8.70
C LEU A 139 -12.11 7.83 -10.18
N THR A 140 -13.00 8.55 -10.87
CA THR A 140 -12.89 8.89 -12.31
C THR A 140 -12.75 10.38 -12.58
N GLY A 141 -12.81 11.18 -11.52
CA GLY A 141 -12.82 12.64 -11.58
C GLY A 141 -11.43 13.26 -11.46
N ASP A 142 -11.38 14.37 -10.74
CA ASP A 142 -10.15 15.12 -10.51
C ASP A 142 -9.17 14.36 -9.60
N MET A 143 -7.96 14.17 -10.10
CA MET A 143 -6.90 13.42 -9.40
C MET A 143 -6.45 14.13 -8.12
N GLU A 144 -6.45 15.46 -8.07
CA GLU A 144 -6.04 16.20 -6.86
C GLU A 144 -7.05 15.98 -5.74
N ASN A 145 -8.36 16.03 -6.08
CA ASN A 145 -9.42 15.73 -5.12
C ASN A 145 -9.34 14.28 -4.63
N LEU A 146 -9.12 13.32 -5.53
CA LEU A 146 -8.96 11.90 -5.16
C LEU A 146 -7.78 11.70 -4.19
N VAL A 147 -6.63 12.31 -4.48
CA VAL A 147 -5.45 12.24 -3.59
C VAL A 147 -5.78 12.85 -2.23
N PHE A 148 -6.42 14.00 -2.19
CA PHE A 148 -6.82 14.66 -0.94
C PHE A 148 -7.72 13.76 -0.09
N LEU A 149 -8.76 13.19 -0.68
CA LEU A 149 -9.70 12.29 0.01
C LEU A 149 -9.00 11.04 0.56
N CYS A 150 -8.17 10.38 -0.24
CA CYS A 150 -7.42 9.20 0.19
C CYS A 150 -6.48 9.51 1.36
N VAL A 151 -5.72 10.62 1.27
CA VAL A 151 -4.81 11.08 2.32
C VAL A 151 -5.58 11.40 3.61
N GLU A 152 -6.72 12.09 3.53
CA GLU A 152 -7.58 12.38 4.67
C GLU A 152 -8.04 11.11 5.38
N ILE A 153 -8.56 10.12 4.62
CA ILE A 153 -9.02 8.85 5.18
C ILE A 153 -7.86 8.12 5.84
N LYS A 154 -6.74 7.99 5.13
CA LYS A 154 -5.56 7.33 5.70
C LYS A 154 -5.10 7.99 6.98
N ASN A 155 -4.99 9.30 6.99
CA ASN A 155 -4.56 10.05 8.16
C ASN A 155 -5.52 9.90 9.34
N LYS A 156 -6.84 9.89 9.12
CA LYS A 156 -7.85 9.59 10.15
C LYS A 156 -7.67 8.20 10.76
N ILE A 157 -7.32 7.20 9.93
CA ILE A 157 -7.09 5.82 10.38
C ILE A 157 -5.76 5.72 11.14
N VAL A 158 -4.68 6.28 10.58
CA VAL A 158 -3.33 6.25 11.18
C VAL A 158 -3.30 6.94 12.52
N LYS A 159 -3.93 8.12 12.66
CA LYS A 159 -4.00 8.85 13.95
C LYS A 159 -4.62 8.05 15.09
N LYS A 160 -5.49 7.07 14.78
CA LYS A 160 -6.11 6.20 15.78
C LYS A 160 -5.19 5.06 16.25
N ASP A 161 -4.14 4.75 15.46
CA ASP A 161 -3.25 3.62 15.71
C ASP A 161 -1.92 3.80 14.94
N GLU A 162 -1.16 4.81 15.32
CA GLU A 162 0.05 5.26 14.60
C GLU A 162 1.09 4.15 14.42
N PHE A 163 1.29 3.33 15.44
CA PHE A 163 2.30 2.26 15.45
C PHE A 163 1.75 0.87 15.12
N GLU A 164 0.49 0.77 14.65
CA GLU A 164 -0.14 -0.51 14.30
C GLU A 164 -0.09 -1.53 15.45
N THR A 165 -0.38 -1.08 16.66
CA THR A 165 -0.32 -1.90 17.88
C THR A 165 -1.66 -2.50 18.27
N LYS A 166 -2.77 -2.08 17.66
CA LYS A 166 -4.10 -2.57 17.98
C LYS A 166 -4.38 -3.87 17.24
N PRO A 167 -4.58 -5.00 17.94
CA PRO A 167 -4.73 -6.31 17.30
C PRO A 167 -6.06 -6.47 16.53
N ARG A 168 -7.06 -5.61 16.79
CA ARG A 168 -8.36 -5.59 16.08
C ARG A 168 -8.81 -4.15 15.87
N GLY A 169 -9.08 -3.83 14.62
CA GLY A 169 -9.42 -2.45 14.23
C GLY A 169 -8.17 -1.58 14.02
N GLY A 170 -8.30 -0.27 14.13
CA GLY A 170 -7.20 0.66 13.92
C GLY A 170 -6.64 0.59 12.49
N ARG A 171 -5.32 0.69 12.36
CA ARG A 171 -4.61 0.76 11.08
C ARG A 171 -4.68 -0.54 10.26
N THR A 172 -4.95 -1.69 10.90
CA THR A 172 -5.03 -2.98 10.22
C THR A 172 -6.04 -3.01 9.07
N VAL A 173 -7.12 -2.21 9.12
CA VAL A 173 -8.14 -2.14 8.05
C VAL A 173 -7.57 -1.67 6.71
N LEU A 174 -6.43 -0.95 6.71
CA LEU A 174 -5.72 -0.53 5.49
C LEU A 174 -5.21 -1.72 4.68
N ASN A 175 -5.14 -2.92 5.27
CA ASN A 175 -4.74 -4.15 4.58
C ASN A 175 -5.93 -4.86 3.89
N LEU A 176 -7.05 -4.16 3.60
CA LEU A 176 -8.13 -4.71 2.79
C LEU A 176 -7.59 -5.18 1.43
N GLY A 177 -7.89 -6.40 1.03
CA GLY A 177 -7.38 -7.03 -0.19
C GLY A 177 -5.93 -7.55 -0.12
N HIS A 178 -5.10 -7.03 0.79
CA HIS A 178 -3.66 -7.28 0.81
C HIS A 178 -3.26 -8.73 1.13
N THR A 179 -4.02 -9.46 1.93
CA THR A 179 -3.67 -10.85 2.27
C THR A 179 -3.63 -11.73 1.01
N ILE A 180 -4.60 -11.56 0.12
CA ILE A 180 -4.63 -12.24 -1.18
C ILE A 180 -3.68 -11.54 -2.15
N GLY A 181 -3.70 -10.20 -2.18
CA GLY A 181 -2.90 -9.38 -3.08
C GLY A 181 -1.39 -9.63 -2.94
N HIS A 182 -0.84 -9.64 -1.74
CA HIS A 182 0.59 -9.91 -1.51
C HIS A 182 0.99 -11.33 -1.91
N ALA A 183 0.14 -12.32 -1.64
CA ALA A 183 0.41 -13.69 -2.07
C ALA A 183 0.43 -13.81 -3.59
N LEU A 184 -0.48 -13.11 -4.29
CA LEU A 184 -0.53 -13.03 -5.74
C LEU A 184 0.68 -12.28 -6.31
N GLU A 185 1.04 -11.13 -5.75
CA GLU A 185 2.21 -10.34 -6.14
C GLU A 185 3.49 -11.19 -6.07
N ALA A 186 3.68 -11.91 -4.97
CA ALA A 186 4.83 -12.79 -4.79
C ALA A 186 4.78 -14.03 -5.70
N SER A 187 3.60 -14.60 -5.95
CA SER A 187 3.41 -15.75 -6.86
C SER A 187 3.69 -15.37 -8.32
N SER A 188 3.38 -14.14 -8.71
CA SER A 188 3.71 -13.62 -10.04
C SER A 188 5.19 -13.26 -10.24
N GLY A 189 6.04 -13.47 -9.22
CA GLY A 189 7.42 -13.00 -9.24
C GLY A 189 7.53 -11.47 -9.36
N TYR A 190 6.54 -10.73 -8.82
CA TYR A 190 6.42 -9.26 -8.89
C TYR A 190 6.22 -8.71 -10.31
N SER A 191 5.75 -9.53 -11.24
CA SER A 191 5.40 -9.09 -12.60
C SER A 191 4.09 -8.30 -12.63
N LEU A 192 3.14 -8.61 -11.75
CA LEU A 192 1.92 -7.83 -11.56
C LEU A 192 2.19 -6.60 -10.68
N SER A 193 1.46 -5.50 -10.94
CA SER A 193 1.56 -4.31 -10.11
C SER A 193 0.91 -4.53 -8.75
N HIS A 194 1.42 -3.85 -7.70
CA HIS A 194 0.89 -3.97 -6.34
C HIS A 194 -0.60 -3.66 -6.29
N GLY A 195 -1.03 -2.52 -6.84
CA GLY A 195 -2.43 -2.11 -6.77
C GLY A 195 -3.37 -3.02 -7.57
N LEU A 196 -2.91 -3.60 -8.70
CA LEU A 196 -3.69 -4.61 -9.42
C LEU A 196 -3.91 -5.85 -8.53
N CYS A 197 -2.87 -6.30 -7.83
CA CYS A 197 -2.98 -7.40 -6.89
C CYS A 197 -3.93 -7.08 -5.72
N VAL A 198 -3.90 -5.85 -5.20
CA VAL A 198 -4.82 -5.39 -4.14
C VAL A 198 -6.26 -5.32 -4.66
N ALA A 199 -6.50 -4.76 -5.84
CA ALA A 199 -7.83 -4.71 -6.48
C ALA A 199 -8.38 -6.13 -6.71
N TYR A 200 -7.54 -7.07 -7.17
CA TYR A 200 -7.90 -8.48 -7.26
C TYR A 200 -8.25 -9.08 -5.90
N GLY A 201 -7.45 -8.79 -4.90
CA GLY A 201 -7.73 -9.19 -3.52
C GLY A 201 -9.09 -8.69 -3.04
N ILE A 202 -9.44 -7.43 -3.33
CA ILE A 202 -10.75 -6.84 -3.02
C ILE A 202 -11.87 -7.56 -3.77
N LYS A 203 -11.69 -7.88 -5.07
CA LYS A 203 -12.63 -8.70 -5.85
C LYS A 203 -12.96 -10.00 -5.13
N ARG A 204 -11.95 -10.72 -4.65
CA ARG A 204 -12.14 -11.97 -3.91
C ARG A 204 -12.74 -11.76 -2.52
N ILE A 205 -12.42 -10.65 -1.85
CA ILE A 205 -13.03 -10.29 -0.57
C ILE A 205 -14.52 -9.99 -0.71
N ILE A 206 -14.98 -9.39 -1.81
CA ILE A 206 -16.41 -9.16 -2.06
C ILE A 206 -17.14 -10.51 -2.11
N ASP A 207 -16.66 -11.47 -2.91
CA ASP A 207 -17.27 -12.79 -3.04
C ASP A 207 -17.22 -13.57 -1.71
N LEU A 208 -16.11 -13.51 -1.00
CA LEU A 208 -15.94 -14.14 0.32
C LEU A 208 -16.87 -13.52 1.37
N SER A 209 -17.05 -12.22 1.36
CA SER A 209 -17.95 -11.49 2.27
C SER A 209 -19.40 -11.86 2.01
N ALA A 210 -19.79 -11.99 0.74
CA ALA A 210 -21.13 -12.43 0.36
C ALA A 210 -21.43 -13.85 0.92
N ASP A 211 -20.51 -14.81 0.76
CA ASP A 211 -20.66 -16.17 1.31
C ASP A 211 -20.61 -16.19 2.84
N PHE A 212 -19.75 -15.37 3.45
CA PHE A 212 -19.53 -15.38 4.90
C PHE A 212 -20.70 -14.77 5.69
N TYR A 213 -21.23 -13.64 5.22
CA TYR A 213 -22.30 -12.89 5.89
C TYR A 213 -23.71 -13.20 5.31
N GLY A 214 -23.80 -13.89 4.18
CA GLY A 214 -25.08 -14.08 3.49
C GLY A 214 -25.61 -12.76 2.92
N LEU A 215 -24.75 -11.93 2.31
CA LEU A 215 -25.15 -10.63 1.78
C LEU A 215 -26.09 -10.80 0.59
N ASP A 216 -27.07 -9.89 0.48
CA ASP A 216 -27.98 -9.86 -0.65
C ASP A 216 -27.28 -9.40 -1.95
N LEU A 217 -27.99 -9.60 -3.08
CA LEU A 217 -27.44 -9.27 -4.40
C LEU A 217 -27.27 -7.75 -4.61
N ASN A 218 -28.06 -6.90 -3.95
CA ASN A 218 -27.96 -5.45 -4.10
C ASN A 218 -26.66 -4.95 -3.46
N VAL A 219 -26.38 -5.36 -2.20
CA VAL A 219 -25.14 -5.00 -1.50
C VAL A 219 -23.91 -5.52 -2.25
N THR A 220 -23.98 -6.77 -2.71
CA THR A 220 -22.87 -7.37 -3.48
C THR A 220 -22.70 -6.70 -4.83
N GLY A 221 -23.81 -6.33 -5.49
CA GLY A 221 -23.82 -5.61 -6.77
C GLY A 221 -23.23 -4.21 -6.64
N GLU A 222 -23.59 -3.45 -5.59
CA GLU A 222 -22.99 -2.14 -5.28
C GLU A 222 -21.45 -2.24 -5.16
N MET A 223 -20.97 -3.20 -4.38
CA MET A 223 -19.54 -3.43 -4.21
C MET A 223 -18.84 -3.79 -5.52
N LYS A 224 -19.43 -4.66 -6.34
CA LYS A 224 -18.87 -5.02 -7.66
C LYS A 224 -18.87 -3.83 -8.62
N SER A 225 -19.91 -3.03 -8.63
CA SER A 225 -20.01 -1.81 -9.45
C SER A 225 -18.92 -0.82 -9.06
N LEU A 226 -18.70 -0.59 -7.78
CA LEU A 226 -17.63 0.29 -7.30
C LEU A 226 -16.23 -0.20 -7.71
N LEU A 227 -15.96 -1.50 -7.59
CA LEU A 227 -14.68 -2.07 -8.04
C LEU A 227 -14.47 -1.88 -9.55
N ASN A 228 -15.52 -2.01 -10.34
CA ASN A 228 -15.48 -1.92 -11.79
C ASN A 228 -15.47 -0.48 -12.34
N VAL A 229 -15.50 0.54 -11.49
CA VAL A 229 -15.36 1.95 -11.88
C VAL A 229 -14.02 2.19 -12.59
N TYR A 230 -12.96 1.55 -12.10
CA TYR A 230 -11.68 1.52 -12.81
C TYR A 230 -11.53 0.17 -13.55
N PRO A 231 -11.15 0.18 -14.85
CA PRO A 231 -11.11 -1.02 -15.69
C PRO A 231 -9.83 -1.84 -15.45
N PHE A 232 -9.72 -2.49 -14.31
CA PHE A 232 -8.60 -3.40 -14.01
C PHE A 232 -8.60 -4.60 -14.94
N ASP A 233 -7.44 -4.92 -15.53
CA ASP A 233 -7.27 -6.14 -16.33
C ASP A 233 -6.92 -7.34 -15.45
N PHE A 234 -7.90 -8.18 -15.19
CA PHE A 234 -7.73 -9.43 -14.46
C PHE A 234 -7.53 -10.65 -15.39
N SER A 235 -7.16 -10.45 -16.64
CA SER A 235 -6.93 -11.56 -17.60
C SER A 235 -5.85 -12.54 -17.16
N PHE A 236 -4.92 -12.09 -16.32
CA PHE A 236 -3.86 -12.92 -15.71
C PHE A 236 -4.38 -14.09 -14.87
N GLU A 237 -5.66 -14.08 -14.46
CA GLU A 237 -6.29 -15.19 -13.71
C GLU A 237 -6.10 -16.54 -14.37
N LYS A 238 -5.97 -16.58 -15.70
CA LYS A 238 -5.82 -17.81 -16.49
C LYS A 238 -4.43 -18.42 -16.35
N ASP A 239 -3.43 -17.60 -16.05
CA ASP A 239 -2.01 -17.95 -16.08
C ASP A 239 -1.41 -18.12 -14.67
N VAL A 240 -2.15 -17.74 -13.62
CA VAL A 240 -1.68 -17.81 -12.23
C VAL A 240 -1.88 -19.21 -11.64
N ASP A 241 -0.84 -19.77 -11.05
CA ASP A 241 -0.96 -20.97 -10.22
C ASP A 241 -1.51 -20.61 -8.83
N PHE A 242 -2.83 -20.70 -8.67
CA PHE A 242 -3.48 -20.44 -7.40
C PHE A 242 -3.11 -21.40 -6.27
N ARG A 243 -2.45 -22.53 -6.55
CA ARG A 243 -1.89 -23.41 -5.50
C ARG A 243 -0.68 -22.75 -4.87
N ASP A 244 0.16 -22.06 -5.65
CA ASP A 244 1.27 -21.28 -5.12
C ASP A 244 0.76 -20.07 -4.32
N VAL A 245 -0.24 -19.33 -4.81
CA VAL A 245 -0.88 -18.24 -4.06
C VAL A 245 -1.38 -18.73 -2.69
N LYS A 246 -2.10 -19.86 -2.65
CA LYS A 246 -2.60 -20.46 -1.41
C LYS A 246 -1.47 -20.86 -0.47
N SER A 247 -0.41 -21.47 -1.01
CA SER A 247 0.75 -21.88 -0.20
C SER A 247 1.42 -20.68 0.48
N ARG A 248 1.58 -19.56 -0.25
CA ARG A 248 2.14 -18.31 0.30
C ARG A 248 1.28 -17.69 1.37
N MET A 249 -0.05 -17.76 1.23
CA MET A 249 -0.97 -17.29 2.27
C MET A 249 -0.85 -18.08 3.57
N ILE A 250 -0.48 -19.38 3.53
CA ILE A 250 -0.31 -20.21 4.72
C ILE A 250 0.86 -19.73 5.59
N PHE A 251 1.88 -19.14 5.00
CA PHE A 251 3.01 -18.56 5.75
C PHE A 251 2.72 -17.16 6.33
N ASP A 252 1.54 -16.59 6.08
CA ASP A 252 1.15 -15.31 6.70
C ASP A 252 0.93 -15.50 8.20
N LYS A 253 1.51 -14.61 9.02
CA LYS A 253 1.39 -14.59 10.49
C LYS A 253 -0.06 -14.45 11.00
N LYS A 254 -1.03 -14.29 10.12
CA LYS A 254 -2.46 -14.13 10.43
C LYS A 254 -3.20 -15.45 10.62
N ILE A 255 -2.55 -16.59 10.42
CA ILE A 255 -3.16 -17.93 10.57
C ILE A 255 -3.13 -18.36 12.04
N ASP A 256 -4.28 -18.88 12.48
CA ASP A 256 -4.51 -19.44 13.80
C ASP A 256 -5.33 -20.73 13.66
N GLY A 257 -4.65 -21.87 13.67
CA GLY A 257 -5.25 -23.17 13.40
C GLY A 257 -5.78 -23.29 11.96
N ASP A 258 -7.07 -23.55 11.82
CA ASP A 258 -7.78 -23.68 10.54
C ASP A 258 -8.38 -22.34 10.03
N LYS A 259 -8.07 -21.22 10.69
CA LYS A 259 -8.63 -19.89 10.37
C LYS A 259 -7.54 -18.88 10.07
N ILE A 260 -7.88 -17.91 9.24
CA ILE A 260 -7.05 -16.76 8.92
C ILE A 260 -7.80 -15.47 9.25
N SER A 261 -7.09 -14.50 9.82
CA SER A 261 -7.66 -13.16 10.05
C SER A 261 -7.68 -12.37 8.75
N MET A 262 -8.86 -11.98 8.30
CA MET A 262 -9.08 -11.22 7.07
C MET A 262 -9.99 -10.03 7.30
N ILE A 263 -9.86 -9.01 6.46
CA ILE A 263 -10.77 -7.88 6.44
C ILE A 263 -11.87 -8.22 5.43
N LEU A 264 -13.09 -8.37 5.91
CA LEU A 264 -14.28 -8.59 5.12
C LEU A 264 -15.13 -7.31 5.06
N LEU A 265 -16.09 -7.26 4.15
CA LEU A 265 -16.95 -6.12 3.89
C LEU A 265 -18.41 -6.48 4.16
N LYS A 266 -19.09 -5.76 5.05
CA LYS A 266 -20.55 -5.83 5.17
C LYS A 266 -21.29 -4.96 4.17
N GLY A 267 -20.56 -4.19 3.39
CA GLY A 267 -20.95 -3.23 2.37
C GLY A 267 -19.84 -2.21 2.18
N VAL A 268 -20.04 -1.27 1.27
CA VAL A 268 -19.12 -0.14 1.07
C VAL A 268 -18.99 0.67 2.37
N GLY A 269 -17.77 1.03 2.77
CA GLY A 269 -17.50 1.76 4.01
C GLY A 269 -17.71 0.96 5.31
N ALA A 270 -17.89 -0.36 5.23
CA ALA A 270 -18.17 -1.20 6.39
C ALA A 270 -17.18 -2.38 6.54
N PRO A 271 -15.86 -2.12 6.63
CA PRO A 271 -14.86 -3.17 6.82
C PRO A 271 -14.95 -3.78 8.23
N LYS A 272 -14.74 -5.09 8.32
CA LYS A 272 -14.68 -5.87 9.55
C LYS A 272 -13.53 -6.86 9.51
N ILE A 273 -12.81 -6.99 10.63
CA ILE A 273 -11.78 -8.02 10.78
C ILE A 273 -12.43 -9.27 11.35
N GLU A 274 -12.36 -10.37 10.60
CA GLU A 274 -12.97 -11.64 10.93
C GLU A 274 -11.95 -12.79 10.88
N LYS A 275 -12.16 -13.81 11.71
CA LYS A 275 -11.47 -15.10 11.61
C LYS A 275 -12.23 -16.01 10.66
N VAL A 276 -11.73 -16.15 9.44
CA VAL A 276 -12.37 -16.89 8.34
C VAL A 276 -11.77 -18.29 8.24
N PRO A 277 -12.59 -19.36 8.16
CA PRO A 277 -12.08 -20.71 7.90
C PRO A 277 -11.32 -20.76 6.57
N LEU A 278 -10.13 -21.38 6.56
CA LEU A 278 -9.31 -21.52 5.37
C LEU A 278 -10.06 -22.19 4.22
N ALA A 279 -10.90 -23.17 4.53
CA ALA A 279 -11.73 -23.84 3.52
C ALA A 279 -12.65 -22.89 2.73
N LYS A 280 -13.22 -21.85 3.38
CA LYS A 280 -14.01 -20.82 2.69
C LYS A 280 -13.13 -19.95 1.81
N VAL A 281 -11.97 -19.53 2.32
CA VAL A 281 -11.00 -18.72 1.55
C VAL A 281 -10.54 -19.48 0.32
N TRP A 282 -10.19 -20.78 0.46
CA TRP A 282 -9.73 -21.61 -0.66
C TRP A 282 -10.79 -21.85 -1.73
N LYS A 283 -12.06 -21.87 -1.36
CA LYS A 283 -13.17 -21.96 -2.32
C LYS A 283 -13.30 -20.68 -3.17
N THR A 284 -12.97 -19.54 -2.60
CA THR A 284 -13.11 -18.23 -3.27
C THR A 284 -11.92 -17.93 -4.18
N ILE A 285 -10.71 -18.42 -3.83
CA ILE A 285 -9.49 -18.27 -4.64
C ILE A 285 -9.37 -19.48 -5.59
N LYS A 286 -9.74 -19.27 -6.83
CA LYS A 286 -9.68 -20.31 -7.90
C LYS A 286 -8.80 -19.82 -9.00
#